data_51f2f9362e2289b45a78f4622c3eb6d3
#
_entry.id   51f2f9362e2289b45a78f4622c3eb6d3
#
_cell.length_a   1.000
_cell.length_b   1.000
_cell.length_c   1.000
_cell.angle_alpha   90.00
_cell.angle_beta   90.00
_cell.angle_gamma   90.00
#
_symmetry.space_group_name_H-M   'P 1'
#
loop_
_entity.id
_entity.type
_entity.pdbx_description
1 polymer ?
#
loop_
_entity_poly.entity_id
_entity_poly.type
_entity_poly.pdbx_seq_one_letter_code
_entity_poly.pdbx_strand_id
1 'polypeptide(L)'
;MIEAVISGIGIGIVLTFLTGPVFFALIKTSIERGFHAGIYMALGVVCSDIVFVGAILFGSQLFDVSTQTKTIAGVVGSIILFVVGVRYIIKKVKLNYNNDQPTGIKRYGYFLKGFLMCIFNPTLLFHWITVIGTASTIYRADDTNRTVKIAVMFLTVLIVQFGLDTTKAFYANKLRAKVSAKLVHRLNQVAGVALIIASLVLMDKLVTHYFFAEPTAKVEGKPATKSTMANLIRL
;
A
#
# COMPACT_ATOMS: atom_id res chain seq x y z
N MET A 1 0.38 -18.45 17.10
CA MET A 1 -0.89 -17.72 16.85
C MET A 1 -0.88 -16.32 17.46
N ILE A 2 -0.55 -16.14 18.75
CA ILE A 2 -0.49 -14.83 19.42
C ILE A 2 0.46 -13.86 18.69
N GLU A 3 1.63 -14.31 18.28
CA GLU A 3 2.60 -13.51 17.50
C GLU A 3 2.00 -12.96 16.20
N ALA A 4 1.21 -13.78 15.50
CA ALA A 4 0.55 -13.36 14.26
C ALA A 4 -0.47 -12.24 14.51
N VAL A 5 -1.22 -12.32 15.60
CA VAL A 5 -2.17 -11.29 16.01
C VAL A 5 -1.43 -10.00 16.41
N ILE A 6 -0.39 -10.10 17.24
CA ILE A 6 0.40 -8.92 17.66
C ILE A 6 1.04 -8.23 16.45
N SER A 7 1.67 -8.99 15.54
CA SER A 7 2.24 -8.46 14.30
C SER A 7 1.15 -7.81 13.43
N GLY A 8 -0.01 -8.46 13.30
CA GLY A 8 -1.14 -7.92 12.55
C GLY A 8 -1.68 -6.60 13.12
N ILE A 9 -1.76 -6.47 14.46
CA ILE A 9 -2.14 -5.21 15.11
C ILE A 9 -1.13 -4.12 14.79
N GLY A 10 0.16 -4.37 14.97
CA GLY A 10 1.21 -3.41 14.70
C GLY A 10 1.21 -2.93 13.24
N ILE A 11 1.14 -3.86 12.29
CA ILE A 11 1.10 -3.56 10.85
C ILE A 11 -0.19 -2.78 10.51
N GLY A 12 -1.34 -3.18 11.05
CA GLY A 12 -2.62 -2.50 10.81
C GLY A 12 -2.64 -1.06 11.32
N ILE A 13 -2.02 -0.78 12.46
CA ILE A 13 -1.85 0.58 12.97
C ILE A 13 -0.97 1.39 12.01
N VAL A 14 0.20 0.87 11.63
CA VAL A 14 1.12 1.54 10.71
C VAL A 14 0.45 1.82 9.37
N LEU A 15 -0.22 0.82 8.79
CA LEU A 15 -0.91 0.92 7.50
C LEU A 15 -1.97 2.02 7.51
N THR A 16 -2.71 2.14 8.61
CA THR A 16 -3.75 3.15 8.81
C THR A 16 -3.23 4.60 8.65
N PHE A 17 -1.97 4.86 9.01
CA PHE A 17 -1.32 6.16 8.81
C PHE A 17 -0.57 6.26 7.47
N LEU A 18 -0.06 5.13 6.98
CA LEU A 18 0.72 5.07 5.73
C LEU A 18 -0.16 5.26 4.48
N THR A 19 -1.46 5.11 4.59
CA THR A 19 -2.41 5.31 3.48
C THR A 19 -2.38 6.73 2.87
N GLY A 20 -1.66 7.67 3.52
CA GLY A 20 -1.35 9.00 2.99
C GLY A 20 -2.60 9.77 2.51
N PRO A 21 -2.77 9.98 1.18
CA PRO A 21 -3.89 10.78 0.67
C PRO A 21 -5.25 10.18 0.96
N VAL A 22 -5.34 8.85 1.10
CA VAL A 22 -6.60 8.16 1.43
C VAL A 22 -7.05 8.49 2.85
N PHE A 23 -6.11 8.59 3.80
CA PHE A 23 -6.36 9.04 5.17
C PHE A 23 -7.09 10.38 5.19
N PHE A 24 -6.57 11.37 4.46
CA PHE A 24 -7.17 12.71 4.41
C PHE A 24 -8.48 12.73 3.63
N ALA A 25 -8.58 11.94 2.56
CA ALA A 25 -9.80 11.81 1.77
C ALA A 25 -10.94 11.18 2.58
N LEU A 26 -10.63 10.20 3.46
CA LEU A 26 -11.57 9.57 4.37
C LEU A 26 -12.10 10.60 5.38
N ILE A 27 -11.20 11.33 6.06
CA ILE A 27 -11.56 12.39 7.01
C ILE A 27 -12.42 13.44 6.32
N LYS A 28 -11.99 13.94 5.17
CA LYS A 28 -12.73 14.95 4.40
C LYS A 28 -14.11 14.43 4.00
N THR A 29 -14.21 13.22 3.48
CA THR A 29 -15.49 12.62 3.07
C THR A 29 -16.43 12.49 4.27
N SER A 30 -15.91 12.11 5.44
CA SER A 30 -16.68 11.98 6.67
C SER A 30 -17.17 13.34 7.21
N ILE A 31 -16.35 14.39 7.09
CA ILE A 31 -16.74 15.76 7.44
C ILE A 31 -17.84 16.28 6.50
N GLU A 32 -17.65 16.14 5.18
CA GLU A 32 -18.54 16.73 4.18
C GLU A 32 -19.82 15.95 3.96
N ARG A 33 -19.77 14.63 4.08
CA ARG A 33 -20.86 13.71 3.68
C ARG A 33 -21.35 12.81 4.80
N GLY A 34 -20.76 12.94 6.00
CA GLY A 34 -21.16 12.20 7.19
C GLY A 34 -20.46 10.86 7.36
N PHE A 35 -20.70 10.27 8.53
CA PHE A 35 -20.09 9.05 9.01
C PHE A 35 -20.25 7.86 8.05
N HIS A 36 -21.47 7.64 7.55
CA HIS A 36 -21.73 6.52 6.64
C HIS A 36 -20.93 6.60 5.32
N ALA A 37 -20.76 7.81 4.78
CA ALA A 37 -19.94 8.00 3.59
C ALA A 37 -18.46 7.61 3.86
N GLY A 38 -17.96 7.93 5.08
CA GLY A 38 -16.65 7.49 5.54
C GLY A 38 -16.53 5.98 5.64
N ILE A 39 -17.52 5.29 6.21
CA ILE A 39 -17.53 3.82 6.31
C ILE A 39 -17.49 3.16 4.92
N TYR A 40 -18.33 3.61 3.97
CA TYR A 40 -18.29 3.06 2.62
C TYR A 40 -16.94 3.28 1.93
N MET A 41 -16.31 4.41 2.18
CA MET A 41 -14.96 4.66 1.69
C MET A 41 -13.93 3.73 2.35
N ALA A 42 -14.00 3.52 3.68
CA ALA A 42 -13.15 2.59 4.41
C ALA A 42 -13.33 1.13 3.92
N LEU A 43 -14.55 0.71 3.61
CA LEU A 43 -14.80 -0.60 2.98
C LEU A 43 -14.10 -0.72 1.63
N GLY A 44 -14.12 0.35 0.82
CA GLY A 44 -13.37 0.38 -0.44
C GLY A 44 -11.86 0.22 -0.24
N VAL A 45 -11.30 0.84 0.80
CA VAL A 45 -9.88 0.69 1.18
C VAL A 45 -9.57 -0.76 1.51
N VAL A 46 -10.33 -1.38 2.41
CA VAL A 46 -10.13 -2.78 2.82
C VAL A 46 -10.26 -3.74 1.63
N CYS A 47 -11.24 -3.52 0.73
CA CYS A 47 -11.36 -4.34 -0.47
C CYS A 47 -10.15 -4.21 -1.40
N SER A 48 -9.54 -3.03 -1.51
CA SER A 48 -8.31 -2.88 -2.30
C SER A 48 -7.13 -3.61 -1.68
N ASP A 49 -7.03 -3.62 -0.34
CA ASP A 49 -5.98 -4.35 0.36
C ASP A 49 -6.12 -5.87 0.15
N ILE A 50 -7.35 -6.39 0.18
CA ILE A 50 -7.64 -7.80 -0.15
C ILE A 50 -7.18 -8.11 -1.59
N VAL A 51 -7.44 -7.20 -2.54
CA VAL A 51 -6.99 -7.38 -3.94
C VAL A 51 -5.47 -7.37 -4.03
N PHE A 52 -4.76 -6.46 -3.34
CA PHE A 52 -3.31 -6.46 -3.32
C PHE A 52 -2.72 -7.73 -2.73
N VAL A 53 -3.23 -8.16 -1.56
CA VAL A 53 -2.78 -9.39 -0.92
C VAL A 53 -3.02 -10.59 -1.84
N GLY A 54 -4.20 -10.69 -2.42
CA GLY A 54 -4.54 -11.74 -3.39
C GLY A 54 -3.62 -11.71 -4.62
N ALA A 55 -3.44 -10.53 -5.23
CA ALA A 55 -2.58 -10.38 -6.39
C ALA A 55 -1.11 -10.74 -6.11
N ILE A 56 -0.59 -10.44 -4.92
CA ILE A 56 0.80 -10.78 -4.57
C ILE A 56 0.93 -12.27 -4.24
N LEU A 57 0.00 -12.85 -3.47
CA LEU A 57 0.07 -14.26 -3.08
C LEU A 57 -0.13 -15.21 -4.26
N PHE A 58 -1.09 -14.91 -5.13
CA PHE A 58 -1.38 -15.73 -6.30
C PHE A 58 -0.59 -15.31 -7.54
N GLY A 59 -0.31 -14.00 -7.67
CA GLY A 59 0.41 -13.45 -8.82
C GLY A 59 1.88 -13.89 -8.88
N SER A 60 2.52 -14.10 -7.74
CA SER A 60 3.90 -14.60 -7.68
C SER A 60 4.07 -16.01 -8.27
N GLN A 61 2.98 -16.79 -8.34
CA GLN A 61 2.97 -18.12 -8.94
C GLN A 61 2.57 -18.09 -10.42
N LEU A 62 1.89 -17.02 -10.87
CA LEU A 62 1.33 -16.93 -12.22
C LEU A 62 2.16 -16.05 -13.16
N PHE A 63 2.95 -15.11 -12.60
CA PHE A 63 3.72 -14.16 -13.40
C PHE A 63 5.18 -14.17 -12.97
N ASP A 64 6.04 -14.69 -13.82
CA ASP A 64 7.46 -14.37 -13.80
C ASP A 64 7.59 -12.92 -14.35
N VAL A 65 7.29 -11.94 -13.47
CA VAL A 65 7.27 -10.53 -13.86
C VAL A 65 8.70 -10.10 -14.12
N SER A 66 9.02 -9.87 -15.39
CA SER A 66 10.34 -9.44 -15.81
C SER A 66 10.75 -8.15 -15.07
N THR A 67 12.05 -7.98 -14.84
CA THR A 67 12.61 -6.76 -14.22
C THR A 67 12.16 -5.51 -14.96
N GLN A 68 12.03 -5.59 -16.29
CA GLN A 68 11.56 -4.49 -17.13
C GLN A 68 10.12 -4.09 -16.79
N THR A 69 9.21 -5.06 -16.63
CA THR A 69 7.80 -4.78 -16.24
C THR A 69 7.73 -4.15 -14.86
N LYS A 70 8.54 -4.60 -13.90
CA LYS A 70 8.63 -3.99 -12.55
C LYS A 70 9.09 -2.55 -12.63
N THR A 71 10.10 -2.25 -13.45
CA THR A 71 10.62 -0.90 -13.63
C THR A 71 9.57 0.02 -14.27
N ILE A 72 8.91 -0.43 -15.35
CA ILE A 72 7.84 0.35 -16.01
C ILE A 72 6.70 0.65 -15.02
N ALA A 73 6.22 -0.35 -14.29
CA ALA A 73 5.18 -0.18 -13.29
C ALA A 73 5.59 0.82 -12.19
N GLY A 74 6.85 0.76 -11.74
CA GLY A 74 7.41 1.69 -10.76
C GLY A 74 7.47 3.13 -11.28
N VAL A 75 7.92 3.34 -12.54
CA VAL A 75 7.97 4.66 -13.17
C VAL A 75 6.58 5.25 -13.34
N VAL A 76 5.63 4.48 -13.88
CA VAL A 76 4.23 4.91 -14.02
C VAL A 76 3.63 5.24 -12.66
N GLY A 77 3.86 4.39 -11.64
CA GLY A 77 3.41 4.62 -10.29
C GLY A 77 3.96 5.91 -9.67
N SER A 78 5.26 6.19 -9.85
CA SER A 78 5.86 7.43 -9.33
C SER A 78 5.30 8.67 -10.02
N ILE A 79 5.06 8.63 -11.33
CA ILE A 79 4.41 9.74 -12.05
C ILE A 79 3.00 9.98 -11.52
N ILE A 80 2.21 8.93 -11.31
CA ILE A 80 0.86 9.04 -10.74
C ILE A 80 0.91 9.67 -9.35
N LEU A 81 1.82 9.22 -8.46
CA LEU A 81 2.01 9.80 -7.13
C LEU A 81 2.35 11.28 -7.20
N PHE A 82 3.26 11.67 -8.10
CA PHE A 82 3.66 13.05 -8.29
C PHE A 82 2.46 13.92 -8.70
N VAL A 83 1.73 13.51 -9.73
CA VAL A 83 0.56 14.23 -10.24
C VAL A 83 -0.52 14.35 -9.18
N VAL A 84 -0.80 13.28 -8.43
CA VAL A 84 -1.77 13.30 -7.33
C VAL A 84 -1.29 14.23 -6.22
N GLY A 85 -0.01 14.18 -5.83
CA GLY A 85 0.57 15.06 -4.82
C GLY A 85 0.44 16.53 -5.18
N VAL A 86 0.78 16.89 -6.41
CA VAL A 86 0.62 18.27 -6.94
C VAL A 86 -0.85 18.72 -6.90
N ARG A 87 -1.79 17.85 -7.32
CA ARG A 87 -3.23 18.16 -7.25
C ARG A 87 -3.72 18.39 -5.81
N TYR A 88 -3.19 17.66 -4.83
CA TYR A 88 -3.52 17.85 -3.43
C TYR A 88 -3.04 19.20 -2.88
N ILE A 89 -1.89 19.70 -3.35
CA ILE A 89 -1.36 21.02 -2.95
C ILE A 89 -2.17 22.15 -3.60
N ILE A 90 -2.44 22.06 -4.90
CA ILE A 90 -3.02 23.17 -5.67
C ILE A 90 -4.53 23.27 -5.45
N LYS A 91 -5.24 22.15 -5.27
CA LYS A 91 -6.70 22.15 -5.21
C LYS A 91 -7.20 22.80 -3.93
N LYS A 92 -7.80 23.99 -4.05
CA LYS A 92 -8.49 24.66 -2.95
C LYS A 92 -9.65 23.80 -2.42
N VAL A 93 -9.71 23.65 -1.11
CA VAL A 93 -10.76 22.89 -0.43
C VAL A 93 -11.95 23.82 -0.19
N LYS A 94 -13.08 23.50 -0.81
CA LYS A 94 -14.38 24.05 -0.45
C LYS A 94 -15.11 22.97 0.36
N LEU A 95 -15.40 23.23 1.63
CA LEU A 95 -16.24 22.34 2.44
C LEU A 95 -17.69 22.60 2.08
N ASN A 96 -18.38 21.59 1.59
CA ASN A 96 -19.81 21.63 1.33
C ASN A 96 -20.50 20.67 2.30
N TYR A 97 -21.11 21.21 3.34
CA TYR A 97 -21.78 20.45 4.39
C TYR A 97 -23.18 20.01 3.90
N ASN A 98 -23.25 19.00 3.06
CA ASN A 98 -24.52 18.45 2.63
C ASN A 98 -24.96 17.34 3.59
N ASN A 99 -26.08 17.53 4.26
CA ASN A 99 -26.63 16.59 5.25
C ASN A 99 -27.40 15.42 4.60
N ASP A 100 -27.42 15.33 3.27
CA ASP A 100 -28.12 14.27 2.58
C ASP A 100 -27.57 12.90 2.94
N GLN A 101 -28.41 12.04 3.46
CA GLN A 101 -28.08 10.62 3.68
C GLN A 101 -27.64 10.01 2.34
N PRO A 102 -26.55 9.25 2.31
CA PRO A 102 -26.07 8.67 1.06
C PRO A 102 -27.13 7.70 0.49
N THR A 103 -27.66 8.01 -0.67
CA THR A 103 -28.47 7.08 -1.48
C THR A 103 -27.62 5.90 -1.97
N GLY A 104 -28.21 4.81 -2.41
CA GLY A 104 -27.47 3.62 -2.87
C GLY A 104 -26.38 3.93 -3.91
N ILE A 105 -26.67 4.79 -4.88
CA ILE A 105 -25.72 5.24 -5.91
C ILE A 105 -24.56 6.04 -5.27
N LYS A 106 -24.86 6.92 -4.32
CA LYS A 106 -23.84 7.69 -3.59
C LYS A 106 -22.97 6.78 -2.71
N ARG A 107 -23.53 5.72 -2.12
CA ARG A 107 -22.78 4.73 -1.32
C ARG A 107 -21.73 4.03 -2.16
N TYR A 108 -22.09 3.54 -3.33
CA TYR A 108 -21.17 2.92 -4.27
C TYR A 108 -20.05 3.89 -4.71
N GLY A 109 -20.37 5.16 -4.94
CA GLY A 109 -19.38 6.18 -5.31
C GLY A 109 -18.31 6.40 -4.23
N TYR A 110 -18.68 6.35 -2.93
CA TYR A 110 -17.69 6.47 -1.84
C TYR A 110 -16.84 5.21 -1.72
N PHE A 111 -17.43 4.04 -1.83
CA PHE A 111 -16.71 2.77 -1.89
C PHE A 111 -15.69 2.77 -3.04
N LEU A 112 -16.14 3.06 -4.25
CA LEU A 112 -15.28 3.10 -5.43
C LEU A 112 -14.18 4.14 -5.31
N LYS A 113 -14.46 5.30 -4.69
CA LYS A 113 -13.46 6.32 -4.42
C LYS A 113 -12.35 5.79 -3.50
N GLY A 114 -12.69 5.11 -2.39
CA GLY A 114 -11.72 4.50 -1.48
C GLY A 114 -10.91 3.42 -2.19
N PHE A 115 -11.58 2.52 -2.88
CA PHE A 115 -10.99 1.43 -3.64
C PHE A 115 -9.97 1.92 -4.68
N LEU A 116 -10.39 2.82 -5.58
CA LEU A 116 -9.53 3.32 -6.64
C LEU A 116 -8.35 4.16 -6.11
N MET A 117 -8.57 4.95 -5.06
CA MET A 117 -7.50 5.72 -4.44
C MET A 117 -6.41 4.82 -3.84
N CYS A 118 -6.77 3.64 -3.36
CA CYS A 118 -5.81 2.65 -2.86
C CYS A 118 -5.17 1.85 -3.99
N ILE A 119 -5.95 1.32 -4.93
CA ILE A 119 -5.44 0.52 -6.06
C ILE A 119 -4.41 1.30 -6.88
N PHE A 120 -4.65 2.59 -7.11
CA PHE A 120 -3.70 3.46 -7.81
C PHE A 120 -2.66 4.11 -6.90
N ASN A 121 -2.54 3.65 -5.65
CA ASN A 121 -1.52 4.13 -4.73
C ASN A 121 -0.33 3.14 -4.68
N PRO A 122 0.76 3.41 -5.40
CA PRO A 122 1.89 2.49 -5.44
C PRO A 122 2.57 2.33 -4.08
N THR A 123 2.45 3.30 -3.16
CA THR A 123 2.99 3.17 -1.80
C THR A 123 2.35 1.98 -1.08
N LEU A 124 1.04 1.75 -1.28
CA LEU A 124 0.34 0.62 -0.69
C LEU A 124 0.76 -0.71 -1.32
N LEU A 125 0.96 -0.74 -2.63
CA LEU A 125 1.48 -1.93 -3.32
C LEU A 125 2.86 -2.33 -2.74
N PHE A 126 3.81 -1.38 -2.64
CA PHE A 126 5.12 -1.65 -2.05
C PHE A 126 5.03 -2.05 -0.58
N HIS A 127 4.13 -1.43 0.17
CA HIS A 127 3.89 -1.83 1.56
C HIS A 127 3.46 -3.29 1.65
N TRP A 128 2.48 -3.71 0.85
CA TRP A 128 1.99 -5.09 0.84
C TRP A 128 3.05 -6.09 0.37
N ILE A 129 3.86 -5.76 -0.63
CA ILE A 129 5.00 -6.60 -1.05
C ILE A 129 5.98 -6.77 0.13
N THR A 130 6.28 -5.70 0.85
CA THR A 130 7.17 -5.74 2.01
C THR A 130 6.60 -6.57 3.15
N VAL A 131 5.32 -6.38 3.49
CA VAL A 131 4.63 -7.11 4.55
C VAL A 131 4.58 -8.60 4.26
N ILE A 132 4.22 -8.99 3.03
CA ILE A 132 4.16 -10.40 2.61
C ILE A 132 5.56 -11.01 2.58
N GLY A 133 6.54 -10.30 2.03
CA GLY A 133 7.94 -10.74 2.04
C GLY A 133 8.46 -10.97 3.45
N THR A 134 8.23 -10.01 4.37
CA THR A 134 8.64 -10.13 5.78
C THR A 134 7.89 -11.27 6.49
N ALA A 135 6.59 -11.41 6.27
CA ALA A 135 5.82 -12.53 6.84
C ALA A 135 6.35 -13.88 6.37
N SER A 136 6.77 -13.97 5.11
CA SER A 136 7.33 -15.19 4.54
C SER A 136 8.69 -15.57 5.13
N THR A 137 9.45 -14.61 5.65
CA THR A 137 10.73 -14.87 6.35
C THR A 137 10.54 -15.18 7.83
N ILE A 138 9.60 -14.52 8.50
CA ILE A 138 9.27 -14.74 9.93
C ILE A 138 8.64 -16.12 10.12
N TYR A 139 7.65 -16.47 9.29
CA TYR A 139 6.98 -17.76 9.35
C TYR A 139 7.68 -18.75 8.43
N ARG A 140 8.57 -19.57 9.01
CA ARG A 140 9.43 -20.52 8.29
C ARG A 140 8.62 -21.52 7.47
N ALA A 141 9.24 -22.00 6.40
CA ALA A 141 8.58 -22.94 5.48
C ALA A 141 8.25 -24.31 6.11
N ASP A 142 9.00 -24.69 7.16
CA ASP A 142 8.85 -25.92 7.93
C ASP A 142 7.73 -25.85 9.01
N ASP A 143 7.15 -24.66 9.26
CA ASP A 143 6.07 -24.52 10.21
C ASP A 143 4.75 -25.05 9.64
N THR A 144 4.24 -26.15 10.21
CA THR A 144 2.97 -26.79 9.80
C THR A 144 1.79 -25.82 9.79
N ASN A 145 1.82 -24.76 10.61
CA ASN A 145 0.77 -23.76 10.72
C ASN A 145 1.09 -22.44 9.99
N ARG A 146 2.12 -22.41 9.15
CA ARG A 146 2.55 -21.19 8.44
C ARG A 146 1.43 -20.45 7.75
N THR A 147 0.68 -21.15 6.90
CA THR A 147 -0.43 -20.56 6.12
C THR A 147 -1.50 -19.96 7.04
N VAL A 148 -1.84 -20.68 8.12
CA VAL A 148 -2.83 -20.20 9.09
C VAL A 148 -2.31 -18.97 9.85
N LYS A 149 -1.04 -18.93 10.26
CA LYS A 149 -0.42 -17.76 10.92
C LYS A 149 -0.43 -16.54 10.00
N ILE A 150 -0.06 -16.71 8.74
CA ILE A 150 -0.10 -15.64 7.74
C ILE A 150 -1.54 -15.14 7.55
N ALA A 151 -2.51 -16.04 7.37
CA ALA A 151 -3.92 -15.68 7.21
C ALA A 151 -4.47 -14.91 8.43
N VAL A 152 -4.16 -15.37 9.65
CA VAL A 152 -4.55 -14.69 10.89
C VAL A 152 -3.91 -13.30 10.99
N MET A 153 -2.64 -13.18 10.66
CA MET A 153 -1.96 -11.88 10.62
C MET A 153 -2.66 -10.92 9.66
N PHE A 154 -2.92 -11.33 8.41
CA PHE A 154 -3.60 -10.50 7.43
C PHE A 154 -5.02 -10.12 7.86
N LEU A 155 -5.80 -11.07 8.34
CA LEU A 155 -7.14 -10.80 8.84
C LEU A 155 -7.12 -9.78 9.98
N THR A 156 -6.15 -9.90 10.89
CA THR A 156 -5.95 -8.95 11.98
C THR A 156 -5.59 -7.56 11.47
N VAL A 157 -4.71 -7.45 10.47
CA VAL A 157 -4.38 -6.16 9.81
C VAL A 157 -5.64 -5.50 9.28
N LEU A 158 -6.46 -6.22 8.51
CA LEU A 158 -7.67 -5.69 7.88
C LEU A 158 -8.70 -5.24 8.93
N ILE A 159 -8.89 -6.03 10.01
CA ILE A 159 -9.82 -5.69 11.10
C ILE A 159 -9.36 -4.43 11.84
N VAL A 160 -8.08 -4.37 12.20
CA VAL A 160 -7.51 -3.20 12.91
C VAL A 160 -7.60 -1.95 12.04
N GLN A 161 -7.20 -2.04 10.78
CA GLN A 161 -7.26 -0.93 9.83
C GLN A 161 -8.71 -0.45 9.65
N PHE A 162 -9.66 -1.34 9.39
CA PHE A 162 -11.06 -0.97 9.25
C PHE A 162 -11.63 -0.34 10.52
N GLY A 163 -11.31 -0.89 11.69
CA GLY A 163 -11.70 -0.32 12.97
C GLY A 163 -11.17 1.09 13.19
N LEU A 164 -9.89 1.31 12.89
CA LEU A 164 -9.27 2.63 13.00
C LEU A 164 -9.81 3.62 11.96
N ASP A 165 -10.07 3.18 10.73
CA ASP A 165 -10.67 4.01 9.68
C ASP A 165 -12.10 4.40 10.03
N THR A 166 -12.88 3.47 10.56
CA THR A 166 -14.23 3.74 11.09
C THR A 166 -14.19 4.74 12.26
N THR A 167 -13.23 4.58 13.16
CA THR A 167 -13.01 5.48 14.29
C THR A 167 -12.66 6.89 13.80
N LYS A 168 -11.76 7.00 12.82
CA LYS A 168 -11.43 8.29 12.16
C LYS A 168 -12.67 8.92 11.52
N ALA A 169 -13.46 8.14 10.80
CA ALA A 169 -14.69 8.62 10.17
C ALA A 169 -15.71 9.15 11.19
N PHE A 170 -15.84 8.45 12.32
CA PHE A 170 -16.71 8.87 13.41
C PHE A 170 -16.28 10.21 14.02
N TYR A 171 -15.02 10.33 14.44
CA TYR A 171 -14.52 11.56 15.04
C TYR A 171 -14.49 12.71 14.04
N ALA A 172 -14.14 12.45 12.78
CA ALA A 172 -14.18 13.45 11.72
C ALA A 172 -15.60 14.00 11.52
N ASN A 173 -16.62 13.14 11.50
CA ASN A 173 -18.00 13.56 11.41
C ASN A 173 -18.46 14.33 12.67
N LYS A 174 -18.11 13.86 13.86
CA LYS A 174 -18.45 14.51 15.14
C LYS A 174 -17.83 15.90 15.26
N LEU A 175 -16.59 16.06 14.79
CA LEU A 175 -15.85 17.32 14.84
C LEU A 175 -16.12 18.24 13.65
N ARG A 176 -16.99 17.86 12.71
CA ARG A 176 -17.22 18.61 11.46
C ARG A 176 -17.50 20.11 11.66
N ALA A 177 -18.28 20.46 12.70
CA ALA A 177 -18.60 21.85 13.03
C ALA A 177 -17.38 22.68 13.48
N LYS A 178 -16.32 22.03 13.97
CA LYS A 178 -15.07 22.67 14.43
C LYS A 178 -13.97 22.67 13.37
N VAL A 179 -14.15 21.92 12.28
CA VAL A 179 -13.14 21.77 11.23
C VAL A 179 -13.31 22.86 10.18
N SER A 180 -12.33 23.73 10.06
CA SER A 180 -12.32 24.78 9.04
C SER A 180 -11.80 24.25 7.69
N ALA A 181 -12.27 24.86 6.59
CA ALA A 181 -11.75 24.59 5.24
C ALA A 181 -10.21 24.80 5.16
N LYS A 182 -9.70 25.75 5.94
CA LYS A 182 -8.28 26.07 6.04
C LYS A 182 -7.48 24.90 6.65
N LEU A 183 -8.02 24.24 7.69
CA LEU A 183 -7.38 23.07 8.30
C LEU A 183 -7.32 21.91 7.31
N VAL A 184 -8.43 21.59 6.65
CA VAL A 184 -8.48 20.51 5.65
C VAL A 184 -7.56 20.81 4.47
N HIS A 185 -7.45 22.07 4.05
CA HIS A 185 -6.52 22.46 3.00
C HIS A 185 -5.06 22.24 3.42
N ARG A 186 -4.67 22.64 4.64
CA ARG A 186 -3.33 22.35 5.18
C ARG A 186 -3.02 20.86 5.26
N LEU A 187 -3.98 20.06 5.73
CA LEU A 187 -3.82 18.60 5.76
C LEU A 187 -3.61 18.03 4.35
N ASN A 188 -4.36 18.51 3.36
CA ASN A 188 -4.15 18.13 1.97
C ASN A 188 -2.76 18.53 1.46
N GLN A 189 -2.28 19.72 1.80
CA GLN A 189 -0.94 20.18 1.42
C GLN A 189 0.14 19.28 2.01
N VAL A 190 0.05 18.93 3.30
CA VAL A 190 0.99 17.99 3.95
C VAL A 190 0.97 16.63 3.25
N ALA A 191 -0.23 16.10 2.97
CA ALA A 191 -0.35 14.84 2.22
C ALA A 191 0.23 14.95 0.81
N GLY A 192 -0.02 16.06 0.12
CA GLY A 192 0.52 16.30 -1.22
C GLY A 192 2.05 16.35 -1.23
N VAL A 193 2.66 17.04 -0.24
CA VAL A 193 4.12 17.09 -0.08
C VAL A 193 4.68 15.69 0.20
N ALA A 194 4.06 14.94 1.11
CA ALA A 194 4.49 13.57 1.41
C ALA A 194 4.44 12.65 0.17
N LEU A 195 3.40 12.80 -0.67
CA LEU A 195 3.30 12.05 -1.94
C LEU A 195 4.39 12.44 -2.94
N ILE A 196 4.70 13.73 -3.06
CA ILE A 196 5.77 14.19 -3.95
C ILE A 196 7.11 13.64 -3.48
N ILE A 197 7.41 13.72 -2.18
CA ILE A 197 8.63 13.14 -1.61
C ILE A 197 8.69 11.64 -1.90
N ALA A 198 7.61 10.91 -1.64
CA ALA A 198 7.54 9.46 -1.92
C ALA A 198 7.76 9.15 -3.41
N SER A 199 7.19 9.96 -4.33
CA SER A 199 7.39 9.78 -5.76
C SER A 199 8.85 10.02 -6.18
N LEU A 200 9.49 11.04 -5.63
CA LEU A 200 10.90 11.35 -5.93
C LEU A 200 11.83 10.26 -5.39
N VAL A 201 11.62 9.80 -4.15
CA VAL A 201 12.39 8.68 -3.57
C VAL A 201 12.23 7.40 -4.38
N LEU A 202 11.00 7.11 -4.84
CA LEU A 202 10.74 5.94 -5.68
C LEU A 202 11.44 6.07 -7.03
N MET A 203 11.38 7.24 -7.65
CA MET A 203 12.04 7.51 -8.94
C MET A 203 13.57 7.40 -8.79
N ASP A 204 14.16 7.99 -7.75
CA ASP A 204 15.58 7.89 -7.46
C ASP A 204 16.05 6.44 -7.32
N LYS A 205 15.33 5.62 -6.53
CA LYS A 205 15.63 4.18 -6.40
C LYS A 205 15.54 3.44 -7.72
N LEU A 206 14.57 3.76 -8.57
CA LEU A 206 14.41 3.11 -9.88
C LEU A 206 15.55 3.51 -10.83
N VAL A 207 15.91 4.79 -10.86
CA VAL A 207 17.02 5.32 -11.68
C VAL A 207 18.34 4.70 -11.20
N THR A 208 18.60 4.72 -9.90
CA THR A 208 19.82 4.16 -9.31
C THR A 208 19.94 2.66 -9.61
N HIS A 209 18.85 1.91 -9.46
CA HIS A 209 18.84 0.47 -9.77
C HIS A 209 19.03 0.19 -11.26
N TYR A 210 18.51 1.02 -12.16
CA TYR A 210 18.57 0.80 -13.60
C TYR A 210 19.92 1.25 -14.21
N PHE A 211 20.49 2.35 -13.71
CA PHE A 211 21.72 2.93 -14.27
C PHE A 211 22.99 2.57 -13.53
N PHE A 212 22.89 2.23 -12.23
CA PHE A 212 24.05 1.98 -11.37
C PHE A 212 24.08 0.56 -10.76
N ALA A 213 23.08 -0.30 -11.02
CA ALA A 213 23.24 -1.72 -10.74
C ALA A 213 24.32 -2.25 -11.70
N GLU A 214 25.49 -2.54 -11.18
CA GLU A 214 26.50 -3.30 -11.92
C GLU A 214 25.83 -4.56 -12.50
N PRO A 215 26.06 -4.88 -13.79
CA PRO A 215 25.63 -6.16 -14.31
C PRO A 215 26.28 -7.21 -13.41
N THR A 216 25.49 -7.89 -12.60
CA THR A 216 25.96 -9.10 -11.90
C THR A 216 26.56 -9.97 -12.97
N ALA A 217 27.89 -10.03 -12.98
CA ALA A 217 28.66 -10.86 -13.87
C ALA A 217 28.00 -12.24 -13.82
N LYS A 218 27.45 -12.68 -14.96
CA LYS A 218 27.16 -14.09 -15.16
C LYS A 218 28.42 -14.82 -14.81
N VAL A 219 28.43 -15.46 -13.66
CA VAL A 219 29.34 -16.53 -13.39
C VAL A 219 28.92 -17.62 -14.36
N GLU A 220 29.38 -17.48 -15.60
CA GLU A 220 29.41 -18.60 -16.52
C GLU A 220 30.22 -19.67 -15.83
N GLY A 221 29.53 -20.71 -15.38
CA GLY A 221 30.14 -21.95 -14.96
C GLY A 221 31.02 -22.44 -16.08
N LYS A 222 32.34 -22.14 -16.00
CA LYS A 222 33.35 -22.77 -16.83
C LYS A 222 33.24 -24.26 -16.53
N PRO A 223 32.90 -25.11 -17.51
CA PRO A 223 32.90 -26.56 -17.26
C PRO A 223 34.30 -26.94 -16.84
N ALA A 224 34.42 -27.59 -15.68
CA ALA A 224 35.67 -28.11 -15.18
C ALA A 224 36.30 -28.97 -16.28
N THR A 225 37.41 -28.47 -16.83
CA THR A 225 38.17 -29.16 -17.86
C THR A 225 38.67 -30.49 -17.27
N LYS A 226 38.42 -31.60 -17.98
CA LYS A 226 38.84 -32.96 -17.63
C LYS A 226 40.30 -33.13 -17.24
N SER A 227 41.13 -32.09 -17.32
CA SER A 227 42.54 -32.06 -16.95
C SER A 227 42.78 -32.05 -15.43
N THR A 228 41.82 -31.57 -14.61
CA THR A 228 42.04 -31.45 -13.17
C THR A 228 41.76 -32.76 -12.41
N MET A 229 40.97 -33.68 -12.99
CA MET A 229 40.73 -34.99 -12.38
C MET A 229 41.84 -36.00 -12.59
N ALA A 230 42.71 -35.79 -13.58
CA ALA A 230 43.84 -36.73 -13.83
C ALA A 230 45.01 -36.58 -12.85
N ASN A 231 45.10 -35.45 -12.14
CA ASN A 231 46.19 -35.18 -11.19
C ASN A 231 45.86 -35.55 -9.72
N LEU A 232 44.63 -36.00 -9.42
CA LEU A 232 44.25 -36.41 -8.05
C LEU A 232 44.35 -37.95 -7.82
N ILE A 233 44.80 -38.72 -8.84
CA ILE A 233 44.92 -40.19 -8.75
C ILE A 233 46.40 -40.61 -8.71
N ARG A 234 47.33 -39.66 -8.64
CA ARG A 234 48.78 -39.98 -8.50
C ARG A 234 49.39 -39.25 -7.29
N LEU A 235 48.90 -39.56 -6.09
CA LEU A 235 49.65 -39.41 -4.82
C LEU A 235 49.14 -40.48 -3.85
#